data_39cc78d082980a50cb73db5b40990883
#
_entry.id   39cc78d082980a50cb73db5b40990883
#
_cell.length_a   1.000
_cell.length_b   1.000
_cell.length_c   1.000
_cell.angle_alpha   90.00
_cell.angle_beta   90.00
_cell.angle_gamma   90.00
#
_symmetry.space_group_name_H-M   'P 1'
#
loop_
_entity.id
_entity.type
_entity.pdbx_description
1 polymer ?
#
loop_
_entity_poly.entity_id
_entity_poly.type
_entity_poly.pdbx_seq_one_letter_code
_entity_poly.pdbx_strand_id
1 'polypeptide(L)'
;MRPIKVLIVEDSIVFRELLVQNLRRDPAVQVVGTARDPFEARDAILAYKPDVMTLDVELPRMNGIEFLRKLMPQYPLPVVVISSLSDKVFDAMNAGAVDFVAKPALSNRSQLEDFIRNELLVKIKIASTAKISNIKKKTVLAAEQQHLTSRKKELVVAIGASTGGTEATSAVVRGFGADIPGIVCVQHMPPGFTQMYAKRLNDESRLQVKEAETGDRVLPGHMLIAPGGDRHMRLVKVGTGYQVEVKPGARVNG
;
A
#
# COMPACT_ATOMS: atom_id res chain seq x y z
N MET A 1 14.06 -15.23 -17.86
CA MET A 1 12.64 -14.99 -17.48
C MET A 1 12.00 -14.15 -18.57
N ARG A 2 10.71 -14.35 -18.89
CA ARG A 2 9.99 -13.47 -19.80
C ARG A 2 9.81 -12.09 -19.14
N PRO A 3 9.82 -10.99 -19.91
CA PRO A 3 9.56 -9.67 -19.36
C PRO A 3 8.11 -9.56 -18.86
N ILE A 4 7.92 -8.74 -17.83
CA ILE A 4 6.60 -8.44 -17.24
C ILE A 4 5.86 -7.50 -18.19
N LYS A 5 4.70 -7.91 -18.68
CA LYS A 5 3.85 -7.09 -19.54
C LYS A 5 3.12 -6.05 -18.71
N VAL A 6 3.40 -4.78 -18.95
CA VAL A 6 2.79 -3.65 -18.22
C VAL A 6 1.89 -2.85 -19.13
N LEU A 7 0.64 -2.63 -18.71
CA LEU A 7 -0.29 -1.65 -19.29
C LEU A 7 -0.26 -0.39 -18.45
N ILE A 8 -0.09 0.78 -19.07
CA ILE A 8 -0.10 2.08 -18.41
C ILE A 8 -1.43 2.79 -18.71
N VAL A 9 -2.18 3.13 -17.65
CA VAL A 9 -3.44 3.90 -17.77
C VAL A 9 -3.26 5.25 -17.08
N GLU A 10 -3.15 6.29 -17.89
CA GLU A 10 -2.81 7.66 -17.47
C GLU A 10 -3.33 8.64 -18.53
N ASP A 11 -4.07 9.67 -18.14
CA ASP A 11 -4.65 10.65 -19.06
C ASP A 11 -3.65 11.72 -19.49
N SER A 12 -2.72 12.13 -18.60
CA SER A 12 -1.68 13.08 -18.92
C SER A 12 -0.71 12.52 -19.96
N ILE A 13 -0.70 13.11 -21.13
CA ILE A 13 0.21 12.72 -22.23
C ILE A 13 1.65 12.77 -21.77
N VAL A 14 2.05 13.85 -21.09
CA VAL A 14 3.44 14.07 -20.67
C VAL A 14 3.86 13.02 -19.65
N PHE A 15 3.05 12.78 -18.62
CA PHE A 15 3.39 11.81 -17.58
C PHE A 15 3.37 10.37 -18.14
N ARG A 16 2.40 10.04 -18.99
CA ARG A 16 2.32 8.75 -19.66
C ARG A 16 3.56 8.45 -20.51
N GLU A 17 4.03 9.41 -21.32
CA GLU A 17 5.25 9.24 -22.13
C GLU A 17 6.49 9.09 -21.24
N LEU A 18 6.59 9.82 -20.15
CA LEU A 18 7.69 9.68 -19.18
C LEU A 18 7.70 8.29 -18.53
N LEU A 19 6.54 7.77 -18.15
CA LEU A 19 6.41 6.41 -17.64
C LEU A 19 6.87 5.38 -18.69
N VAL A 20 6.40 5.51 -19.95
CA VAL A 20 6.78 4.61 -21.05
C VAL A 20 8.28 4.60 -21.27
N GLN A 21 8.89 5.79 -21.40
CA GLN A 21 10.32 5.93 -21.67
C GLN A 21 11.19 5.33 -20.56
N ASN A 22 10.81 5.55 -19.29
CA ASN A 22 11.59 5.07 -18.18
C ASN A 22 11.39 3.59 -17.88
N LEU A 23 10.16 3.09 -17.95
CA LEU A 23 9.88 1.66 -17.75
C LEU A 23 10.51 0.78 -18.83
N ARG A 24 10.59 1.25 -20.08
CA ARG A 24 11.27 0.53 -21.18
C ARG A 24 12.78 0.38 -20.99
N ARG A 25 13.41 1.14 -20.09
CA ARG A 25 14.85 1.00 -19.78
C ARG A 25 15.17 -0.23 -18.96
N ASP A 26 14.17 -0.81 -18.27
CA ASP A 26 14.37 -2.03 -17.49
C ASP A 26 14.05 -3.26 -18.34
N PRO A 27 15.03 -4.16 -18.60
CA PRO A 27 14.83 -5.33 -19.45
C PRO A 27 13.83 -6.35 -18.88
N ALA A 28 13.51 -6.26 -17.58
CA ALA A 28 12.51 -7.12 -16.96
C ALA A 28 11.07 -6.66 -17.22
N VAL A 29 10.86 -5.49 -17.85
CA VAL A 29 9.54 -4.90 -18.09
C VAL A 29 9.32 -4.66 -19.59
N GLN A 30 8.16 -5.04 -20.08
CA GLN A 30 7.67 -4.74 -21.42
C GLN A 30 6.40 -3.91 -21.32
N VAL A 31 6.44 -2.63 -21.71
CA VAL A 31 5.23 -1.82 -21.86
C VAL A 31 4.49 -2.30 -23.11
N VAL A 32 3.38 -3.01 -22.91
CA VAL A 32 2.59 -3.63 -24.01
C VAL A 32 1.52 -2.70 -24.56
N GLY A 33 1.15 -1.67 -23.82
CA GLY A 33 0.17 -0.68 -24.27
C GLY A 33 0.04 0.48 -23.30
N THR A 34 -0.66 1.50 -23.76
CA THR A 34 -1.08 2.65 -22.95
C THR A 34 -2.55 2.94 -23.19
N ALA A 35 -3.23 3.51 -22.21
CA ALA A 35 -4.60 3.98 -22.32
C ALA A 35 -4.74 5.33 -21.60
N ARG A 36 -5.64 6.18 -22.09
CA ARG A 36 -5.91 7.50 -21.51
C ARG A 36 -7.21 7.55 -20.71
N ASP A 37 -8.01 6.51 -20.81
CA ASP A 37 -9.27 6.38 -20.10
C ASP A 37 -9.62 4.90 -19.84
N PRO A 38 -10.61 4.61 -18.97
CA PRO A 38 -11.03 3.24 -18.64
C PRO A 38 -11.54 2.41 -19.81
N PHE A 39 -12.08 3.03 -20.86
CA PHE A 39 -12.59 2.31 -22.03
C PHE A 39 -11.46 1.80 -22.90
N GLU A 40 -10.46 2.66 -23.18
CA GLU A 40 -9.23 2.24 -23.85
C GLU A 40 -8.47 1.20 -23.02
N ALA A 41 -8.45 1.35 -21.69
CA ALA A 41 -7.81 0.38 -20.79
C ALA A 41 -8.45 -0.99 -20.89
N ARG A 42 -9.78 -1.08 -20.88
CA ARG A 42 -10.51 -2.35 -21.06
C ARG A 42 -10.13 -3.05 -22.37
N ASP A 43 -10.13 -2.31 -23.49
CA ASP A 43 -9.82 -2.87 -24.80
C ASP A 43 -8.36 -3.33 -24.87
N ALA A 44 -7.44 -2.55 -24.28
CA ALA A 44 -6.02 -2.91 -24.18
C ALA A 44 -5.78 -4.14 -23.29
N ILE A 45 -6.51 -4.30 -22.18
CA ILE A 45 -6.43 -5.50 -21.32
C ILE A 45 -6.78 -6.75 -22.12
N LEU A 46 -7.86 -6.71 -22.88
CA LEU A 46 -8.32 -7.86 -23.68
C LEU A 46 -7.33 -8.19 -24.81
N ALA A 47 -6.79 -7.15 -25.47
CA ALA A 47 -5.87 -7.32 -26.61
C ALA A 47 -4.48 -7.81 -26.17
N TYR A 48 -3.90 -7.22 -25.13
CA TYR A 48 -2.49 -7.43 -24.77
C TYR A 48 -2.29 -8.41 -23.62
N LYS A 49 -3.33 -8.67 -22.81
CA LYS A 49 -3.27 -9.53 -21.62
C LYS A 49 -2.07 -9.20 -20.75
N PRO A 50 -2.04 -7.98 -20.15
CA PRO A 50 -0.92 -7.54 -19.31
C PRO A 50 -0.81 -8.39 -18.05
N ASP A 51 0.40 -8.48 -17.50
CA ASP A 51 0.67 -9.12 -16.20
C ASP A 51 0.40 -8.15 -15.04
N VAL A 52 0.56 -6.83 -15.28
CA VAL A 52 0.33 -5.75 -14.31
C VAL A 52 -0.21 -4.52 -15.04
N MET A 53 -1.09 -3.79 -14.38
CA MET A 53 -1.55 -2.48 -14.84
C MET A 53 -1.14 -1.39 -13.85
N THR A 54 -0.60 -0.27 -14.34
CA THR A 54 -0.55 0.97 -13.57
C THR A 54 -1.78 1.79 -13.88
N LEU A 55 -2.39 2.41 -12.86
CA LEU A 55 -3.67 3.09 -13.00
C LEU A 55 -3.68 4.42 -12.27
N ASP A 56 -3.90 5.51 -12.98
CA ASP A 56 -4.25 6.77 -12.34
C ASP A 56 -5.68 6.73 -11.78
N VAL A 57 -5.89 7.34 -10.63
CA VAL A 57 -7.21 7.50 -10.03
C VAL A 57 -8.02 8.58 -10.75
N GLU A 58 -7.34 9.66 -11.18
CA GLU A 58 -7.97 10.83 -11.80
C GLU A 58 -8.04 10.67 -13.32
N LEU A 59 -8.98 9.86 -13.79
CA LEU A 59 -9.20 9.62 -15.23
C LEU A 59 -10.46 10.32 -15.72
N PRO A 60 -10.49 10.73 -17.00
CA PRO A 60 -11.70 11.26 -17.63
C PRO A 60 -12.75 10.17 -17.82
N ARG A 61 -14.01 10.57 -17.94
CA ARG A 61 -15.21 9.75 -18.18
C ARG A 61 -15.62 8.84 -17.03
N MET A 62 -14.67 8.17 -16.37
CA MET A 62 -14.91 7.27 -15.25
C MET A 62 -13.67 7.29 -14.34
N ASN A 63 -13.86 7.52 -13.06
CA ASN A 63 -12.80 7.49 -12.06
C ASN A 63 -12.13 6.10 -12.01
N GLY A 64 -10.80 6.06 -11.84
CA GLY A 64 -10.02 4.82 -11.79
C GLY A 64 -10.49 3.83 -10.72
N ILE A 65 -11.00 4.32 -9.57
CA ILE A 65 -11.55 3.46 -8.51
C ILE A 65 -12.85 2.78 -8.96
N GLU A 66 -13.72 3.52 -9.63
CA GLU A 66 -14.94 2.95 -10.20
C GLU A 66 -14.61 1.92 -11.29
N PHE A 67 -13.60 2.21 -12.10
CA PHE A 67 -13.09 1.26 -13.08
C PHE A 67 -12.59 -0.03 -12.41
N LEU A 68 -11.79 0.07 -11.35
CA LEU A 68 -11.30 -1.08 -10.59
C LEU A 68 -12.45 -1.93 -10.05
N ARG A 69 -13.47 -1.31 -9.45
CA ARG A 69 -14.63 -2.04 -8.91
C ARG A 69 -15.38 -2.84 -9.97
N LYS A 70 -15.40 -2.34 -11.21
CA LYS A 70 -16.02 -3.03 -12.35
C LYS A 70 -15.10 -4.09 -12.99
N LEU A 71 -13.79 -3.81 -13.02
CA LEU A 71 -12.81 -4.68 -13.66
C LEU A 71 -12.51 -5.94 -12.83
N MET A 72 -12.21 -5.77 -11.53
CA MET A 72 -11.66 -6.84 -10.70
C MET A 72 -12.54 -8.09 -10.58
N PRO A 73 -13.89 -8.01 -10.53
CA PRO A 73 -14.75 -9.18 -10.52
C PRO A 73 -14.76 -9.96 -11.84
N GLN A 74 -14.49 -9.28 -12.97
CA GLN A 74 -14.57 -9.85 -14.31
C GLN A 74 -13.21 -10.30 -14.84
N TYR A 75 -12.18 -9.50 -14.54
CA TYR A 75 -10.82 -9.72 -15.00
C TYR A 75 -9.83 -9.37 -13.88
N PRO A 76 -9.58 -10.31 -12.95
CA PRO A 76 -8.62 -10.09 -11.87
C PRO A 76 -7.22 -9.84 -12.43
N LEU A 77 -6.71 -8.63 -12.26
CA LEU A 77 -5.41 -8.17 -12.77
C LEU A 77 -4.66 -7.44 -11.65
N PRO A 78 -3.36 -7.73 -11.43
CA PRO A 78 -2.55 -6.93 -10.53
C PRO A 78 -2.52 -5.46 -10.94
N VAL A 79 -2.95 -4.55 -10.04
CA VAL A 79 -2.99 -3.12 -10.30
C VAL A 79 -2.19 -2.37 -9.26
N VAL A 80 -1.25 -1.53 -9.72
CA VAL A 80 -0.54 -0.54 -8.92
C VAL A 80 -1.13 0.84 -9.24
N VAL A 81 -1.74 1.44 -8.25
CA VAL A 81 -2.37 2.76 -8.40
C VAL A 81 -1.32 3.87 -8.29
N ILE A 82 -1.40 4.85 -9.18
CA ILE A 82 -0.59 6.07 -9.14
C ILE A 82 -1.55 7.23 -8.85
N SER A 83 -1.41 7.93 -7.72
CA SER A 83 -2.36 8.97 -7.34
C SER A 83 -1.68 10.16 -6.67
N SER A 84 -2.13 11.37 -7.01
CA SER A 84 -1.83 12.59 -6.26
C SER A 84 -2.72 12.76 -5.03
N LEU A 85 -3.86 12.04 -4.97
CA LEU A 85 -4.88 12.16 -3.94
C LEU A 85 -4.70 11.07 -2.87
N SER A 86 -4.21 11.47 -1.71
CA SER A 86 -3.95 10.56 -0.60
C SER A 86 -5.23 9.94 0.01
N ASP A 87 -6.34 10.68 0.02
CA ASP A 87 -7.63 10.25 0.57
C ASP A 87 -8.31 9.12 -0.23
N LYS A 88 -8.09 9.08 -1.54
CA LYS A 88 -8.69 8.08 -2.44
C LYS A 88 -7.89 6.79 -2.58
N VAL A 89 -6.65 6.77 -2.12
CA VAL A 89 -5.77 5.60 -2.26
C VAL A 89 -6.34 4.36 -1.57
N PHE A 90 -6.86 4.52 -0.36
CA PHE A 90 -7.45 3.39 0.38
C PHE A 90 -8.75 2.88 -0.24
N ASP A 91 -9.51 3.75 -0.91
CA ASP A 91 -10.66 3.32 -1.69
C ASP A 91 -10.25 2.48 -2.91
N ALA A 92 -9.13 2.82 -3.53
CA ALA A 92 -8.56 2.01 -4.62
C ALA A 92 -8.06 0.64 -4.12
N MET A 93 -7.43 0.60 -2.93
CA MET A 93 -7.03 -0.66 -2.29
C MET A 93 -8.26 -1.52 -1.99
N ASN A 94 -9.33 -0.94 -1.42
CA ASN A 94 -10.61 -1.64 -1.19
C ASN A 94 -11.27 -2.12 -2.50
N ALA A 95 -11.04 -1.42 -3.61
CA ALA A 95 -11.52 -1.82 -4.93
C ALA A 95 -10.70 -2.96 -5.56
N GLY A 96 -9.60 -3.39 -4.93
CA GLY A 96 -8.79 -4.52 -5.34
C GLY A 96 -7.43 -4.18 -5.91
N ALA A 97 -6.94 -2.94 -5.79
CA ALA A 97 -5.55 -2.62 -6.10
C ALA A 97 -4.60 -3.42 -5.19
N VAL A 98 -3.44 -3.82 -5.74
CA VAL A 98 -2.40 -4.56 -5.00
C VAL A 98 -1.53 -3.61 -4.19
N ASP A 99 -1.23 -2.45 -4.75
CA ASP A 99 -0.42 -1.42 -4.11
C ASP A 99 -0.67 -0.06 -4.76
N PHE A 100 -0.05 0.97 -4.19
CA PHE A 100 -0.12 2.33 -4.71
C PHE A 100 1.23 3.04 -4.59
N VAL A 101 1.39 4.12 -5.37
CA VAL A 101 2.49 5.08 -5.27
C VAL A 101 1.93 6.50 -5.31
N ALA A 102 2.57 7.41 -4.58
CA ALA A 102 2.24 8.83 -4.66
C ALA A 102 2.77 9.41 -5.96
N LYS A 103 1.90 10.08 -6.74
CA LYS A 103 2.29 10.73 -8.00
C LYS A 103 3.24 11.91 -7.67
N PRO A 104 4.48 11.93 -8.19
CA PRO A 104 5.40 13.02 -7.89
C PRO A 104 4.99 14.30 -8.62
N ALA A 105 5.36 15.44 -8.07
CA ALA A 105 5.26 16.70 -8.79
C ALA A 105 6.20 16.69 -10.01
N LEU A 106 5.70 17.09 -11.19
CA LEU A 106 6.46 17.04 -12.45
C LEU A 106 7.57 18.12 -12.56
N SER A 107 7.84 18.84 -11.48
CA SER A 107 8.77 19.97 -11.46
C SER A 107 10.25 19.58 -11.56
N ASN A 108 10.60 18.33 -11.28
CA ASN A 108 11.99 17.86 -11.28
C ASN A 108 12.14 16.49 -11.95
N ARG A 109 12.85 16.46 -13.08
CA ARG A 109 13.11 15.24 -13.86
C ARG A 109 13.87 14.17 -13.08
N SER A 110 14.83 14.57 -12.25
CA SER A 110 15.59 13.63 -11.42
C SER A 110 14.71 12.93 -10.39
N GLN A 111 13.84 13.67 -9.72
CA GLN A 111 12.89 13.10 -8.76
C GLN A 111 11.91 12.12 -9.42
N LEU A 112 11.52 12.40 -10.66
CA LEU A 112 10.67 11.51 -11.43
C LEU A 112 11.39 10.21 -11.81
N GLU A 113 12.65 10.29 -12.26
CA GLU A 113 13.45 9.10 -12.57
C GLU A 113 13.69 8.24 -11.33
N ASP A 114 13.96 8.87 -10.19
CA ASP A 114 14.11 8.20 -8.89
C ASP A 114 12.81 7.53 -8.44
N PHE A 115 11.68 8.22 -8.56
CA PHE A 115 10.35 7.65 -8.29
C PHE A 115 10.08 6.40 -9.14
N ILE A 116 10.30 6.50 -10.46
CA ILE A 116 10.03 5.37 -11.35
C ILE A 116 10.95 4.20 -11.03
N ARG A 117 12.24 4.44 -10.80
CA ARG A 117 13.23 3.38 -10.56
C ARG A 117 13.10 2.75 -9.19
N ASN A 118 12.95 3.56 -8.15
CA ASN A 118 13.07 3.12 -6.77
C ASN A 118 11.73 2.75 -6.12
N GLU A 119 10.61 3.27 -6.65
CA GLU A 119 9.27 2.97 -6.12
C GLU A 119 8.41 2.20 -7.12
N LEU A 120 8.06 2.83 -8.24
CA LEU A 120 7.07 2.26 -9.16
C LEU A 120 7.51 0.93 -9.74
N LEU A 121 8.75 0.85 -10.22
CA LEU A 121 9.30 -0.35 -10.85
C LEU A 121 9.41 -1.52 -9.87
N VAL A 122 9.78 -1.25 -8.64
CA VAL A 122 9.84 -2.25 -7.57
C VAL A 122 8.43 -2.79 -7.29
N LYS A 123 7.44 -1.91 -7.16
CA LYS A 123 6.05 -2.31 -6.90
C LYS A 123 5.43 -3.05 -8.09
N ILE A 124 5.73 -2.67 -9.33
CA ILE A 124 5.31 -3.41 -10.53
C ILE A 124 5.87 -4.84 -10.50
N LYS A 125 7.17 -5.01 -10.22
CA LYS A 125 7.80 -6.34 -10.15
C LYS A 125 7.18 -7.20 -9.05
N ILE A 126 6.94 -6.65 -7.88
CA ILE A 126 6.29 -7.38 -6.78
C ILE A 126 4.82 -7.69 -7.13
N ALA A 127 4.06 -6.70 -7.63
CA ALA A 127 2.67 -6.89 -8.00
C ALA A 127 2.49 -7.99 -9.06
N SER A 128 3.43 -8.12 -10.01
CA SER A 128 3.37 -9.18 -11.04
C SER A 128 3.42 -10.60 -10.47
N THR A 129 3.89 -10.77 -9.24
CA THR A 129 3.92 -12.07 -8.55
C THR A 129 2.67 -12.33 -7.71
N ALA A 130 1.81 -11.33 -7.54
CA ALA A 130 0.59 -11.45 -6.75
C ALA A 130 -0.42 -12.39 -7.44
N LYS A 131 -0.88 -13.40 -6.71
CA LYS A 131 -1.99 -14.24 -7.14
C LYS A 131 -3.30 -13.57 -6.74
N ILE A 132 -3.91 -12.84 -7.65
CA ILE A 132 -5.25 -12.30 -7.45
C ILE A 132 -6.24 -13.42 -7.70
N SER A 133 -6.62 -14.11 -6.64
CA SER A 133 -7.79 -14.99 -6.69
C SER A 133 -9.03 -14.14 -6.39
N ASN A 134 -10.17 -14.52 -6.96
CA ASN A 134 -11.48 -14.03 -6.52
C ASN A 134 -11.62 -14.37 -5.02
N ILE A 135 -11.09 -13.50 -4.16
CA ILE A 135 -11.22 -13.64 -2.72
C ILE A 135 -12.69 -13.35 -2.43
N LYS A 136 -13.52 -14.40 -2.53
CA LYS A 136 -14.75 -14.42 -1.73
C LYS A 136 -14.29 -14.06 -0.33
N LYS A 137 -14.82 -12.96 0.23
CA LYS A 137 -14.58 -12.58 1.64
C LYS A 137 -14.77 -13.84 2.48
N LYS A 138 -13.68 -14.56 2.76
CA LYS A 138 -13.72 -15.59 3.78
C LYS A 138 -14.00 -14.83 5.05
N THR A 139 -15.19 -15.01 5.57
CA THR A 139 -15.54 -14.61 6.92
C THR A 139 -14.44 -15.20 7.79
N VAL A 140 -13.63 -14.33 8.41
CA VAL A 140 -12.65 -14.77 9.40
C VAL A 140 -13.50 -15.41 10.48
N LEU A 141 -13.44 -16.73 10.58
CA LEU A 141 -14.05 -17.45 11.68
C LEU A 141 -13.47 -16.82 12.94
N ALA A 142 -14.35 -16.35 13.82
CA ALA A 142 -13.96 -15.81 15.10
C ALA A 142 -13.09 -16.87 15.80
N ALA A 143 -11.79 -16.58 15.89
CA ALA A 143 -10.90 -17.41 16.69
C ALA A 143 -11.42 -17.35 18.13
N GLU A 144 -11.59 -18.52 18.74
CA GLU A 144 -11.93 -18.60 20.15
C GLU A 144 -10.94 -17.75 20.95
N GLN A 145 -11.48 -16.81 21.74
CA GLN A 145 -10.69 -15.91 22.57
C GLN A 145 -9.99 -16.74 23.64
N GLN A 146 -8.76 -17.15 23.40
CA GLN A 146 -7.90 -17.62 24.47
C GLN A 146 -7.48 -16.41 25.30
N HIS A 147 -8.01 -16.29 26.49
CA HIS A 147 -7.61 -15.30 27.48
C HIS A 147 -6.12 -15.48 27.82
N LEU A 148 -5.27 -14.68 27.22
CA LEU A 148 -3.87 -14.59 27.61
C LEU A 148 -3.77 -13.90 28.97
N THR A 149 -3.20 -14.62 29.94
CA THR A 149 -3.05 -14.18 31.32
C THR A 149 -2.05 -13.03 31.53
N SER A 150 -1.91 -12.51 32.72
CA SER A 150 -1.29 -11.29 33.25
C SER A 150 0.07 -10.78 32.69
N ARG A 151 0.77 -11.52 31.82
CA ARG A 151 2.04 -11.10 31.16
C ARG A 151 1.88 -10.13 29.99
N LYS A 152 0.68 -9.68 29.65
CA LYS A 152 0.38 -8.88 28.45
C LYS A 152 1.08 -7.51 28.43
N LYS A 153 1.47 -6.96 29.58
CA LYS A 153 2.11 -5.63 29.69
C LYS A 153 3.58 -5.62 29.23
N GLU A 154 4.23 -6.77 29.18
CA GLU A 154 5.64 -6.92 28.80
C GLU A 154 5.82 -7.37 27.35
N LEU A 155 4.74 -7.79 26.70
CA LEU A 155 4.78 -8.25 25.30
C LEU A 155 4.46 -7.09 24.36
N VAL A 156 5.19 -7.05 23.25
CA VAL A 156 4.95 -6.14 22.13
C VAL A 156 4.84 -6.96 20.86
N VAL A 157 3.81 -6.73 20.07
CA VAL A 157 3.68 -7.30 18.74
C VAL A 157 4.30 -6.34 17.74
N ALA A 158 5.25 -6.82 16.94
CA ALA A 158 5.84 -6.05 15.85
C ALA A 158 5.33 -6.55 14.49
N ILE A 159 4.82 -5.65 13.67
CA ILE A 159 4.34 -5.93 12.31
C ILE A 159 5.20 -5.15 11.34
N GLY A 160 5.78 -5.85 10.36
CA GLY A 160 6.47 -5.23 9.22
C GLY A 160 5.76 -5.59 7.92
N ALA A 161 5.45 -4.61 7.10
CA ALA A 161 4.70 -4.83 5.86
C ALA A 161 5.13 -3.86 4.73
N SER A 162 4.94 -4.31 3.49
CA SER A 162 5.20 -3.54 2.27
C SER A 162 4.07 -3.77 1.27
N THR A 163 4.35 -4.06 0.00
CA THR A 163 3.35 -4.32 -1.05
C THR A 163 2.32 -5.37 -0.62
N GLY A 164 1.04 -5.04 -0.74
CA GLY A 164 -0.07 -5.87 -0.26
C GLY A 164 -0.28 -5.83 1.26
N GLY A 165 0.63 -5.17 2.01
CA GLY A 165 0.62 -5.11 3.47
C GLY A 165 -0.58 -4.36 4.04
N THR A 166 -1.09 -3.36 3.34
CA THR A 166 -2.24 -2.56 3.80
C THR A 166 -3.48 -3.42 4.03
N GLU A 167 -3.84 -4.26 3.07
CA GLU A 167 -4.99 -5.15 3.16
C GLU A 167 -4.71 -6.35 4.10
N ALA A 168 -3.50 -6.91 4.05
CA ALA A 168 -3.11 -8.02 4.92
C ALA A 168 -3.13 -7.62 6.40
N THR A 169 -2.53 -6.47 6.74
CA THR A 169 -2.55 -5.94 8.11
C THR A 169 -3.96 -5.61 8.55
N SER A 170 -4.78 -4.95 7.72
CA SER A 170 -6.19 -4.68 8.04
C SER A 170 -6.96 -5.97 8.33
N ALA A 171 -6.79 -7.02 7.52
CA ALA A 171 -7.43 -8.31 7.75
C ALA A 171 -7.03 -8.96 9.08
N VAL A 172 -5.74 -8.87 9.46
CA VAL A 172 -5.22 -9.39 10.72
C VAL A 172 -5.74 -8.59 11.91
N VAL A 173 -5.67 -7.25 11.84
CA VAL A 173 -6.00 -6.35 12.96
C VAL A 173 -7.50 -6.38 13.28
N ARG A 174 -8.36 -6.53 12.28
CA ARG A 174 -9.81 -6.71 12.48
C ARG A 174 -10.16 -7.95 13.31
N GLY A 175 -9.30 -8.98 13.29
CA GLY A 175 -9.46 -10.19 14.08
C GLY A 175 -9.02 -10.04 15.54
N PHE A 176 -8.32 -8.96 15.90
CA PHE A 176 -7.80 -8.78 17.25
C PHE A 176 -8.86 -8.25 18.22
N GLY A 177 -8.81 -8.76 19.46
CA GLY A 177 -9.56 -8.18 20.59
C GLY A 177 -8.87 -6.94 21.15
N ALA A 178 -9.61 -6.12 21.88
CA ALA A 178 -9.07 -4.92 22.55
C ALA A 178 -8.06 -5.24 23.66
N ASP A 179 -7.88 -6.49 24.02
CA ASP A 179 -6.98 -6.98 25.07
C ASP A 179 -5.65 -7.52 24.55
N ILE A 180 -5.36 -7.40 23.24
CA ILE A 180 -4.08 -7.82 22.66
C ILE A 180 -2.93 -6.99 23.22
N PRO A 181 -1.69 -7.51 23.35
CA PRO A 181 -0.51 -6.70 23.65
C PRO A 181 -0.37 -5.51 22.71
N GLY A 182 0.30 -4.46 23.17
CA GLY A 182 0.54 -3.29 22.34
C GLY A 182 1.27 -3.63 21.03
N ILE A 183 0.88 -2.98 19.94
CA ILE A 183 1.39 -3.26 18.60
C ILE A 183 2.20 -2.09 18.10
N VAL A 184 3.36 -2.36 17.50
CA VAL A 184 4.12 -1.41 16.67
C VAL A 184 4.13 -1.92 15.24
N CYS A 185 3.83 -1.04 14.27
CA CYS A 185 3.73 -1.43 12.87
C CYS A 185 4.57 -0.51 12.00
N VAL A 186 5.32 -1.11 11.09
CA VAL A 186 6.02 -0.41 10.01
C VAL A 186 5.41 -0.87 8.68
N GLN A 187 4.77 0.06 7.99
CA GLN A 187 4.27 -0.12 6.63
C GLN A 187 5.08 0.77 5.70
N HIS A 188 5.67 0.19 4.65
CA HIS A 188 6.38 0.97 3.63
C HIS A 188 5.38 1.84 2.86
N MET A 189 5.36 3.13 3.15
CA MET A 189 4.34 4.06 2.70
C MET A 189 4.91 5.49 2.67
N PRO A 190 4.51 6.35 1.70
CA PRO A 190 4.96 7.74 1.65
C PRO A 190 4.52 8.56 2.88
N PRO A 191 5.21 9.68 3.17
CA PRO A 191 4.80 10.61 4.23
C PRO A 191 3.35 11.07 4.05
N GLY A 192 2.62 11.25 5.15
CA GLY A 192 1.22 11.67 5.16
C GLY A 192 0.21 10.53 4.93
N PHE A 193 0.59 9.47 4.21
CA PHE A 193 -0.28 8.31 4.01
C PHE A 193 -0.36 7.42 5.26
N THR A 194 0.67 7.40 6.09
CA THR A 194 0.72 6.64 7.34
C THR A 194 -0.30 7.12 8.37
N GLN A 195 -0.53 8.43 8.44
CA GLN A 195 -1.58 8.99 9.31
C GLN A 195 -2.98 8.56 8.86
N MET A 196 -3.26 8.61 7.57
CA MET A 196 -4.54 8.19 7.01
C MET A 196 -4.75 6.68 7.16
N TYR A 197 -3.68 5.91 7.00
CA TYR A 197 -3.70 4.47 7.21
C TYR A 197 -4.00 4.13 8.68
N ALA A 198 -3.38 4.84 9.62
CA ALA A 198 -3.66 4.68 11.04
C ALA A 198 -5.14 4.98 11.34
N LYS A 199 -5.68 6.09 10.80
CA LYS A 199 -7.11 6.43 10.94
C LYS A 199 -8.01 5.32 10.40
N ARG A 200 -7.73 4.82 9.18
CA ARG A 200 -8.49 3.71 8.60
C ARG A 200 -8.49 2.48 9.49
N LEU A 201 -7.33 2.04 9.98
CA LEU A 201 -7.23 0.88 10.86
C LEU A 201 -7.95 1.10 12.19
N ASN A 202 -7.93 2.33 12.72
CA ASN A 202 -8.69 2.71 13.90
C ASN A 202 -10.21 2.54 13.69
N ASP A 203 -10.72 2.97 12.53
CA ASP A 203 -12.14 2.90 12.20
C ASP A 203 -12.59 1.45 11.88
N GLU A 204 -11.67 0.61 11.39
CA GLU A 204 -11.95 -0.76 10.94
C GLU A 204 -11.69 -1.84 12.00
N SER A 205 -11.09 -1.50 13.15
CA SER A 205 -10.71 -2.45 14.19
C SER A 205 -11.23 -2.06 15.58
N ARG A 206 -11.00 -2.93 16.56
CA ARG A 206 -11.30 -2.67 17.97
C ARG A 206 -10.14 -2.01 18.72
N LEU A 207 -9.04 -1.76 18.01
CA LEU A 207 -7.82 -1.19 18.57
C LEU A 207 -7.87 0.34 18.49
N GLN A 208 -7.14 0.99 19.39
CA GLN A 208 -6.83 2.41 19.26
C GLN A 208 -5.56 2.53 18.40
N VAL A 209 -5.73 2.99 17.16
CA VAL A 209 -4.64 3.09 16.19
C VAL A 209 -4.30 4.54 15.89
N LYS A 210 -3.03 4.90 15.95
CA LYS A 210 -2.53 6.22 15.54
C LYS A 210 -1.17 6.12 14.86
N GLU A 211 -0.80 7.15 14.12
CA GLU A 211 0.58 7.37 13.73
C GLU A 211 1.41 7.71 14.97
N ALA A 212 2.59 7.11 15.08
CA ALA A 212 3.44 7.21 16.26
C ALA A 212 4.12 8.57 16.38
N GLU A 213 4.15 9.08 17.61
CA GLU A 213 4.91 10.25 18.03
C GLU A 213 5.87 9.87 19.16
N THR A 214 6.98 10.63 19.27
CA THR A 214 7.92 10.41 20.38
C THR A 214 7.22 10.54 21.72
N GLY A 215 7.39 9.53 22.59
CA GLY A 215 6.77 9.48 23.91
C GLY A 215 5.49 8.66 23.98
N ASP A 216 4.92 8.23 22.84
CA ASP A 216 3.76 7.35 22.85
C ASP A 216 4.06 6.03 23.56
N ARG A 217 3.20 5.65 24.49
CA ARG A 217 3.32 4.39 25.22
C ARG A 217 2.75 3.23 24.40
N VAL A 218 3.46 2.11 24.39
CA VAL A 218 2.97 0.87 23.77
C VAL A 218 2.09 0.14 24.79
N LEU A 219 0.78 0.31 24.64
CA LEU A 219 -0.21 -0.20 25.60
C LEU A 219 -1.05 -1.34 24.97
N PRO A 220 -1.55 -2.29 25.77
CA PRO A 220 -2.53 -3.27 25.29
C PRO A 220 -3.71 -2.59 24.61
N GLY A 221 -4.21 -3.18 23.52
CA GLY A 221 -5.29 -2.63 22.71
C GLY A 221 -4.92 -1.43 21.85
N HIS A 222 -3.64 -1.01 21.84
CA HIS A 222 -3.15 0.11 21.03
C HIS A 222 -2.22 -0.37 19.93
N MET A 223 -2.27 0.30 18.79
CA MET A 223 -1.36 0.08 17.67
C MET A 223 -0.75 1.41 17.21
N LEU A 224 0.57 1.46 17.16
CA LEU A 224 1.35 2.61 16.73
C LEU A 224 1.95 2.34 15.36
N ILE A 225 1.58 3.18 14.38
CA ILE A 225 2.09 3.10 13.01
C ILE A 225 3.31 4.02 12.88
N ALA A 226 4.43 3.49 12.42
CA ALA A 226 5.61 4.31 12.15
C ALA A 226 5.29 5.36 11.06
N PRO A 227 5.67 6.63 11.25
CA PRO A 227 5.48 7.66 10.23
C PRO A 227 6.31 7.35 8.99
N GLY A 228 5.75 7.67 7.82
CA GLY A 228 6.46 7.55 6.53
C GLY A 228 7.52 8.64 6.36
N GLY A 229 8.40 8.44 5.38
CA GLY A 229 9.46 9.38 5.02
C GLY A 229 10.81 9.03 5.64
N ASP A 230 11.51 10.05 6.15
CA ASP A 230 12.87 9.96 6.70
C ASP A 230 12.92 9.70 8.22
N ARG A 231 11.78 9.38 8.82
CA ARG A 231 11.66 9.14 10.26
C ARG A 231 11.64 7.66 10.58
N HIS A 232 12.33 7.30 11.67
CA HIS A 232 12.36 5.94 12.19
C HIS A 232 11.69 5.89 13.55
N MET A 233 10.83 4.89 13.73
CA MET A 233 10.25 4.56 15.03
C MET A 233 11.14 3.54 15.73
N ARG A 234 11.58 3.85 16.93
CA ARG A 234 12.37 2.97 17.80
C ARG A 234 11.61 2.66 19.08
N LEU A 235 11.71 1.43 19.53
CA LEU A 235 11.15 1.00 20.82
C LEU A 235 12.16 1.28 21.94
N VAL A 236 11.73 1.97 22.98
CA VAL A 236 12.56 2.31 24.16
C VAL A 236 11.89 1.75 25.41
N LYS A 237 12.66 1.05 26.24
CA LYS A 237 12.17 0.53 27.52
C LYS A 237 12.11 1.65 28.55
N VAL A 238 10.94 1.83 29.19
CA VAL A 238 10.73 2.84 30.24
C VAL A 238 10.00 2.17 31.40
N GLY A 239 10.72 2.00 32.50
CA GLY A 239 10.21 1.26 33.67
C GLY A 239 9.87 -0.19 33.30
N THR A 240 8.65 -0.61 33.54
CA THR A 240 8.13 -1.95 33.22
C THR A 240 7.48 -2.04 31.85
N GLY A 241 7.47 -0.96 31.04
CA GLY A 241 6.81 -0.92 29.73
C GLY A 241 7.71 -0.37 28.64
N TYR A 242 7.09 -0.05 27.51
CA TYR A 242 7.76 0.49 26.34
C TYR A 242 7.12 1.79 25.87
N GLN A 243 7.95 2.66 25.33
CA GLN A 243 7.55 3.86 24.59
C GLN A 243 8.22 3.83 23.22
N VAL A 244 7.71 4.64 22.30
CA VAL A 244 8.37 4.84 21.01
C VAL A 244 9.09 6.18 20.96
N GLU A 245 10.21 6.19 20.25
CA GLU A 245 10.97 7.37 19.88
C GLU A 245 10.96 7.48 18.36
N VAL A 246 10.51 8.64 17.85
CA VAL A 246 10.44 8.91 16.41
C VAL A 246 11.46 10.00 16.08
N LYS A 247 12.49 9.65 15.30
CA LYS A 247 13.58 10.55 14.93
C LYS A 247 13.93 10.43 13.45
N PRO A 248 14.39 11.53 12.84
CA PRO A 248 15.00 11.44 11.51
C PRO A 248 16.20 10.49 11.51
N GLY A 249 16.44 9.84 10.40
CA GLY A 249 17.58 8.94 10.24
C GLY A 249 17.87 8.61 8.78
N ALA A 250 19.06 8.04 8.52
CA ALA A 250 19.41 7.56 7.20
C ALA A 250 18.48 6.40 6.80
N ARG A 251 18.20 6.28 5.50
CA ARG A 251 17.39 5.17 4.99
C ARG A 251 18.01 3.82 5.38
N VAL A 252 17.18 2.90 5.83
CA VAL A 252 17.55 1.54 6.20
C VAL A 252 16.73 0.59 5.33
N ASN A 253 17.42 -0.28 4.57
CA ASN A 253 16.81 -1.28 3.69
C ASN A 253 15.91 -0.71 2.56
N GLY A 254 16.32 0.39 1.93
CA GLY A 254 15.63 0.90 0.74
C GLY A 254 15.57 2.40 0.64
#